data_452b800bf0fbfe9e4e1fad145e962334
#
_entry.id   452b800bf0fbfe9e4e1fad145e962334
#
_cell.length_a   1.000
_cell.length_b   1.000
_cell.length_c   1.000
_cell.angle_alpha   90.00
_cell.angle_beta   90.00
_cell.angle_gamma   90.00
#
_symmetry.space_group_name_H-M   'P 1'
#
loop_
_entity.id
_entity.type
_entity.pdbx_description
1 polymer ?
#
loop_
_entity_poly.entity_id
_entity_poly.type
_entity_poly.pdbx_seq_one_letter_code
_entity_poly.pdbx_strand_id
1 'polypeptide(L)'
;MCSKLRLVFSLCLLFLVFSVQAQQSYWSPAKTPPLQRGFGAKSPLDKVFYELDEEEFVKALQKSVRTGSPLYFPNETAVLEPYLISDYTALSEELQLKYPGIRSFKGEGARGSKVFFSFSEGENTPLSATFTNPSSGEYTFLEKPRNTSQYVFYAAKDSESQNFICSTFEQEIAGGIWASAGSMTAKFSEAKALNTAAKTTLKTYRLAVAASGEYTQYHGGTVAGALTAINATVTRINAVFGRDLGVQLSLVASTTNVIYTDPETDPFGSDLNNEIQTTLTANIGEANYDVGHLFHQDNNNGNAGFVGAVCQDNKKGSGFSSGQFPEGDTFDIDFVAHEIGHQFGANHTWSYESEGTNVQVEPGSGSTIMSYAGIVSGENVAANASDYFHAVSILQISSYLNAFGCGNSELTANDPPILDALSDYKLPLGT
;
A
#
# COMPACT_ATOMS: atom_id res chain seq x y z
N MET A 1 48.44 24.39 -43.42
CA MET A 1 47.16 23.63 -43.43
C MET A 1 46.78 23.02 -42.11
N CYS A 2 47.66 22.87 -41.12
CA CYS A 2 47.36 22.21 -39.84
C CYS A 2 46.65 23.07 -38.79
N SER A 3 46.65 24.40 -38.87
CA SER A 3 46.04 25.25 -37.81
C SER A 3 44.53 25.47 -37.97
N LYS A 4 44.02 25.42 -39.21
CA LYS A 4 42.57 25.57 -39.47
C LYS A 4 41.78 24.33 -39.16
N LEU A 5 42.41 23.14 -39.16
CA LEU A 5 41.74 21.88 -38.80
C LEU A 5 41.53 21.71 -37.29
N ARG A 6 42.43 22.27 -36.47
CA ARG A 6 42.30 22.26 -35.02
C ARG A 6 41.20 23.19 -34.48
N LEU A 7 40.95 24.32 -35.17
CA LEU A 7 39.88 25.25 -34.79
C LEU A 7 38.49 24.72 -35.10
N VAL A 8 38.31 23.98 -36.19
CA VAL A 8 37.04 23.35 -36.58
C VAL A 8 36.72 22.20 -35.64
N PHE A 9 37.71 21.40 -35.22
CA PHE A 9 37.49 20.31 -34.25
C PHE A 9 37.19 20.84 -32.84
N SER A 10 37.79 21.96 -32.39
CA SER A 10 37.44 22.59 -31.10
C SER A 10 36.05 23.22 -31.12
N LEU A 11 35.60 23.76 -32.26
CA LEU A 11 34.23 24.32 -32.37
C LEU A 11 33.17 23.22 -32.42
N CYS A 12 33.43 22.06 -33.05
CA CYS A 12 32.53 20.92 -33.01
C CYS A 12 32.46 20.26 -31.65
N LEU A 13 33.54 20.24 -30.85
CA LEU A 13 33.49 19.75 -29.47
C LEU A 13 32.73 20.69 -28.51
N LEU A 14 32.77 22.01 -28.77
CA LEU A 14 32.00 23.00 -27.99
C LEU A 14 30.48 22.94 -28.28
N PHE A 15 30.08 22.49 -29.49
CA PHE A 15 28.66 22.31 -29.81
C PHE A 15 28.07 20.96 -29.30
N LEU A 16 28.90 20.00 -28.93
CA LEU A 16 28.46 18.73 -28.36
C LEU A 16 28.20 18.79 -26.83
N VAL A 17 28.51 19.89 -26.19
CA VAL A 17 28.36 20.06 -24.73
C VAL A 17 27.11 20.86 -24.37
N PHE A 18 26.33 21.39 -25.31
CA PHE A 18 25.14 22.20 -25.04
C PHE A 18 23.82 21.60 -25.60
N SER A 19 23.71 20.31 -25.70
CA SER A 19 22.38 19.68 -25.57
C SER A 19 22.15 19.29 -24.11
N VAL A 20 22.26 20.24 -23.18
CA VAL A 20 21.41 20.22 -22.00
C VAL A 20 19.99 20.40 -22.58
N GLN A 21 19.33 19.30 -22.89
CA GLN A 21 17.88 19.34 -23.02
C GLN A 21 17.42 20.01 -21.72
N ALA A 22 16.86 21.20 -21.82
CA ALA A 22 16.06 21.76 -20.77
C ALA A 22 15.01 20.68 -20.51
N GLN A 23 15.24 19.91 -19.45
CA GLN A 23 14.32 18.87 -19.01
C GLN A 23 13.09 19.65 -18.62
N GLN A 24 12.03 19.57 -19.44
CA GLN A 24 10.78 20.26 -19.21
C GLN A 24 10.24 19.66 -17.90
N SER A 25 10.50 20.37 -16.81
CA SER A 25 10.14 19.92 -15.47
C SER A 25 8.70 20.32 -15.21
N TYR A 26 7.81 19.36 -15.18
CA TYR A 26 6.44 19.55 -14.67
C TYR A 26 6.41 19.64 -13.14
N TRP A 27 7.54 19.43 -12.46
CA TRP A 27 7.73 19.67 -11.03
C TRP A 27 8.54 20.93 -10.79
N SER A 28 8.09 21.77 -9.87
CA SER A 28 8.83 22.92 -9.37
C SER A 28 8.80 22.96 -7.84
N PRO A 29 9.95 23.30 -7.18
CA PRO A 29 9.96 23.50 -5.74
C PRO A 29 8.99 24.61 -5.33
N ALA A 30 8.21 24.38 -4.27
CA ALA A 30 7.23 25.30 -3.76
C ALA A 30 7.63 25.86 -2.38
N LYS A 31 7.03 26.99 -2.00
CA LYS A 31 7.17 27.53 -0.64
C LYS A 31 6.38 26.64 0.33
N THR A 32 6.90 26.44 1.55
CA THR A 32 6.23 25.71 2.61
C THR A 32 4.84 26.31 2.89
N PRO A 33 3.74 25.60 2.65
CA PRO A 33 2.42 26.09 3.04
C PRO A 33 2.24 25.99 4.56
N PRO A 34 1.33 26.75 5.17
CA PRO A 34 0.91 26.49 6.52
C PRO A 34 0.24 25.12 6.55
N LEU A 35 0.85 24.15 7.25
CA LEU A 35 0.27 22.80 7.41
C LEU A 35 -1.02 22.92 8.23
N GLN A 36 -2.11 22.45 7.66
CA GLN A 36 -3.35 22.24 8.40
C GLN A 36 -3.21 20.97 9.28
N ARG A 37 -3.77 20.98 10.49
CA ARG A 37 -3.86 19.77 11.32
C ARG A 37 -4.65 18.70 10.56
N GLY A 38 -4.15 17.47 10.59
CA GLY A 38 -4.81 16.33 9.96
C GLY A 38 -4.06 15.70 8.80
N PHE A 39 -2.99 16.32 8.32
CA PHE A 39 -2.08 15.69 7.39
C PHE A 39 -0.94 15.03 8.17
N GLY A 40 -0.77 13.71 8.01
CA GLY A 40 0.09 12.80 8.79
C GLY A 40 1.56 13.11 8.93
N ALA A 41 1.92 14.36 9.21
CA ALA A 41 3.31 14.76 9.17
C ALA A 41 3.73 15.64 10.34
N LYS A 42 4.64 15.15 11.19
CA LYS A 42 5.06 15.70 12.48
C LYS A 42 5.73 17.09 12.47
N SER A 43 6.41 17.48 11.39
CA SER A 43 7.16 18.75 11.33
C SER A 43 7.28 19.29 9.90
N PRO A 44 7.16 20.61 9.69
CA PRO A 44 7.44 21.21 8.38
C PRO A 44 8.90 21.18 7.98
N LEU A 45 9.84 20.97 8.93
CA LEU A 45 11.27 21.19 8.72
C LEU A 45 11.95 20.08 7.89
N ASP A 46 11.35 18.86 7.86
CA ASP A 46 11.93 17.71 7.17
C ASP A 46 11.17 17.36 5.86
N LYS A 47 10.37 18.31 5.34
CA LYS A 47 9.53 18.11 4.16
C LYS A 47 9.91 19.04 3.03
N VAL A 48 9.78 18.50 1.83
CA VAL A 48 9.94 19.28 0.60
C VAL A 48 8.60 19.41 -0.07
N PHE A 49 8.30 20.63 -0.53
CA PHE A 49 7.03 20.94 -1.18
C PHE A 49 7.23 21.21 -2.66
N TYR A 50 6.30 20.74 -3.47
CA TYR A 50 6.35 20.85 -4.92
C TYR A 50 5.03 21.36 -5.48
N GLU A 51 5.11 22.09 -6.58
CA GLU A 51 3.99 22.37 -7.47
C GLU A 51 4.09 21.44 -8.68
N LEU A 52 2.96 20.92 -9.13
CA LEU A 52 2.83 20.07 -10.30
C LEU A 52 2.09 20.83 -11.41
N ASP A 53 2.71 20.91 -12.60
CA ASP A 53 1.99 21.21 -13.82
C ASP A 53 1.29 19.92 -14.29
N GLU A 54 0.01 19.79 -13.91
CA GLU A 54 -0.77 18.57 -14.15
C GLU A 54 -0.93 18.28 -15.65
N GLU A 55 -1.08 19.32 -16.49
CA GLU A 55 -1.23 19.15 -17.94
C GLU A 55 0.05 18.58 -18.57
N GLU A 56 1.21 19.11 -18.21
CA GLU A 56 2.49 18.61 -18.70
C GLU A 56 2.84 17.23 -18.13
N PHE A 57 2.44 16.95 -16.86
CA PHE A 57 2.58 15.63 -16.26
C PHE A 57 1.76 14.57 -17.01
N VAL A 58 0.50 14.85 -17.31
CA VAL A 58 -0.37 13.94 -18.09
C VAL A 58 0.23 13.63 -19.45
N LYS A 59 0.73 14.65 -20.17
CA LYS A 59 1.42 14.46 -21.45
C LYS A 59 2.66 13.57 -21.32
N ALA A 60 3.47 13.81 -20.26
CA ALA A 60 4.66 13.02 -19.98
C ALA A 60 4.31 11.57 -19.61
N LEU A 61 3.27 11.35 -18.77
CA LEU A 61 2.78 10.04 -18.37
C LEU A 61 2.27 9.24 -19.59
N GLN A 62 1.41 9.84 -20.43
CA GLN A 62 0.92 9.21 -21.63
C GLN A 62 2.06 8.85 -22.61
N LYS A 63 3.06 9.73 -22.73
CA LYS A 63 4.26 9.44 -23.53
C LYS A 63 5.05 8.29 -22.92
N SER A 64 5.30 8.30 -21.60
CA SER A 64 6.04 7.26 -20.89
C SER A 64 5.41 5.88 -21.11
N VAL A 65 4.11 5.74 -20.87
CA VAL A 65 3.37 4.48 -21.05
C VAL A 65 3.45 3.99 -22.52
N ARG A 66 3.33 4.91 -23.48
CA ARG A 66 3.33 4.54 -24.91
C ARG A 66 4.70 4.19 -25.47
N THR A 67 5.77 4.86 -25.02
CA THR A 67 7.10 4.79 -25.66
C THR A 67 8.16 4.17 -24.78
N GLY A 68 7.87 3.89 -23.50
CA GLY A 68 8.87 3.47 -22.51
C GLY A 68 9.87 4.57 -22.14
N SER A 69 9.58 5.86 -22.44
CA SER A 69 10.43 6.96 -21.98
C SER A 69 10.27 7.14 -20.47
N PRO A 70 11.31 7.55 -19.74
CA PRO A 70 11.19 7.71 -18.28
C PRO A 70 10.22 8.84 -17.91
N LEU A 71 9.47 8.63 -16.83
CA LEU A 71 8.73 9.64 -16.10
C LEU A 71 9.59 10.08 -14.90
N TYR A 72 9.54 11.36 -14.55
CA TYR A 72 10.41 11.92 -13.52
C TYR A 72 9.60 12.31 -12.29
N PHE A 73 10.13 11.95 -11.11
CA PHE A 73 9.58 12.36 -9.81
C PHE A 73 10.66 13.08 -9.01
N PRO A 74 10.29 14.06 -8.18
CA PRO A 74 11.23 14.71 -7.27
C PRO A 74 11.58 13.80 -6.09
N ASN A 75 12.74 14.00 -5.50
CA ASN A 75 13.15 13.37 -4.26
C ASN A 75 13.34 14.41 -3.12
N GLU A 76 13.78 13.96 -1.95
CA GLU A 76 14.00 14.79 -0.76
C GLU A 76 15.01 15.92 -0.94
N THR A 77 15.86 15.84 -1.97
CA THR A 77 16.88 16.87 -2.29
C THR A 77 16.49 17.75 -3.48
N ALA A 78 15.24 17.70 -3.90
CA ALA A 78 14.71 18.41 -5.07
C ALA A 78 15.39 18.00 -6.40
N VAL A 79 15.97 16.81 -6.47
CA VAL A 79 16.49 16.21 -7.70
C VAL A 79 15.40 15.37 -8.34
N LEU A 80 15.25 15.47 -9.66
CA LEU A 80 14.31 14.66 -10.42
C LEU A 80 14.92 13.30 -10.77
N GLU A 81 14.27 12.24 -10.33
CA GLU A 81 14.67 10.86 -10.58
C GLU A 81 13.82 10.22 -11.68
N PRO A 82 14.43 9.52 -12.65
CA PRO A 82 13.73 8.85 -13.73
C PRO A 82 13.23 7.47 -13.31
N TYR A 83 11.98 7.15 -13.72
CA TYR A 83 11.36 5.85 -13.57
C TYR A 83 10.80 5.35 -14.88
N LEU A 84 11.03 4.08 -15.23
CA LEU A 84 10.39 3.40 -16.34
C LEU A 84 9.03 2.87 -15.87
N ILE A 85 7.95 3.44 -16.43
CA ILE A 85 6.59 3.23 -15.94
C ILE A 85 5.88 2.11 -16.71
N SER A 86 5.11 1.31 -15.98
CA SER A 86 4.16 0.34 -16.54
C SER A 86 2.82 0.43 -15.80
N ASP A 87 1.75 -0.01 -16.46
CA ASP A 87 0.44 -0.11 -15.82
C ASP A 87 0.49 -1.07 -14.61
N TYR A 88 -0.18 -0.67 -13.54
CA TYR A 88 -0.33 -1.47 -12.33
C TYR A 88 -1.75 -1.29 -11.83
N THR A 89 -2.67 -2.03 -12.44
CA THR A 89 -4.09 -1.77 -12.19
C THR A 89 -4.55 -2.34 -10.85
N ALA A 90 -5.19 -1.48 -10.04
CA ALA A 90 -5.95 -1.86 -8.86
C ALA A 90 -7.46 -2.02 -9.18
N LEU A 91 -7.89 -1.60 -10.38
CA LEU A 91 -9.26 -1.70 -10.86
C LEU A 91 -9.44 -2.94 -11.75
N SER A 92 -10.59 -3.60 -11.68
CA SER A 92 -10.97 -4.58 -12.69
C SER A 92 -11.08 -3.91 -14.08
N GLU A 93 -10.94 -4.69 -15.14
CA GLU A 93 -11.03 -4.18 -16.51
C GLU A 93 -12.36 -3.43 -16.76
N GLU A 94 -13.47 -3.98 -16.28
CA GLU A 94 -14.79 -3.36 -16.40
C GLU A 94 -14.84 -2.00 -15.67
N LEU A 95 -14.29 -1.92 -14.44
CA LEU A 95 -14.26 -0.69 -13.67
C LEU A 95 -13.33 0.34 -14.31
N GLN A 96 -12.20 -0.09 -14.87
CA GLN A 96 -11.27 0.77 -15.60
C GLN A 96 -11.91 1.37 -16.87
N LEU A 97 -12.74 0.61 -17.57
CA LEU A 97 -13.51 1.12 -18.74
C LEU A 97 -14.55 2.17 -18.32
N LYS A 98 -15.18 1.99 -17.17
CA LYS A 98 -16.18 2.93 -16.63
C LYS A 98 -15.54 4.22 -16.09
N TYR A 99 -14.33 4.14 -15.54
CA TYR A 99 -13.57 5.26 -14.99
C TYR A 99 -12.15 5.33 -15.59
N PRO A 100 -12.02 5.65 -16.88
CA PRO A 100 -10.73 5.58 -17.58
C PRO A 100 -9.71 6.61 -17.08
N GLY A 101 -10.16 7.68 -16.42
CA GLY A 101 -9.30 8.69 -15.79
C GLY A 101 -8.64 8.24 -14.50
N ILE A 102 -9.17 7.21 -13.81
CA ILE A 102 -8.59 6.70 -12.56
C ILE A 102 -7.64 5.55 -12.89
N ARG A 103 -6.35 5.71 -12.65
CA ARG A 103 -5.33 4.74 -13.04
C ARG A 103 -4.27 4.55 -11.96
N SER A 104 -3.64 3.40 -11.98
CA SER A 104 -2.50 3.08 -11.13
C SER A 104 -1.32 2.60 -11.97
N PHE A 105 -0.12 2.87 -11.49
CA PHE A 105 1.13 2.59 -12.18
C PHE A 105 2.19 2.11 -11.21
N LYS A 106 3.15 1.36 -11.73
CA LYS A 106 4.42 1.09 -11.08
C LYS A 106 5.57 1.55 -11.95
N GLY A 107 6.67 1.91 -11.33
CA GLY A 107 7.87 2.32 -12.05
C GLY A 107 9.13 1.76 -11.42
N GLU A 108 10.12 1.48 -12.26
CA GLU A 108 11.45 1.04 -11.84
C GLU A 108 12.46 2.16 -12.12
N GLY A 109 13.14 2.56 -11.06
CA GLY A 109 14.17 3.59 -11.08
C GLY A 109 15.58 3.02 -10.98
N ALA A 110 16.55 3.90 -10.79
CA ALA A 110 17.94 3.51 -10.65
C ALA A 110 18.16 2.66 -9.38
N ARG A 111 19.13 1.73 -9.44
CA ARG A 111 19.55 0.88 -8.31
C ARG A 111 18.44 0.03 -7.68
N GLY A 112 17.38 -0.25 -8.45
CA GLY A 112 16.27 -1.06 -7.98
C GLY A 112 15.23 -0.29 -7.14
N SER A 113 15.29 1.05 -7.11
CA SER A 113 14.21 1.85 -6.53
C SER A 113 12.92 1.64 -7.31
N LYS A 114 11.79 1.70 -6.63
CA LYS A 114 10.47 1.53 -7.25
C LYS A 114 9.57 2.69 -6.85
N VAL A 115 8.63 3.00 -7.72
CA VAL A 115 7.50 3.87 -7.42
C VAL A 115 6.19 3.13 -7.70
N PHE A 116 5.23 3.27 -6.81
CA PHE A 116 3.84 2.88 -7.02
C PHE A 116 2.99 4.14 -6.87
N PHE A 117 2.17 4.42 -7.84
CA PHE A 117 1.35 5.63 -7.78
C PHE A 117 -0.01 5.45 -8.44
N SER A 118 -1.00 6.12 -7.88
CA SER A 118 -2.29 6.35 -8.49
C SER A 118 -2.36 7.75 -9.08
N PHE A 119 -3.08 7.90 -10.17
CA PHE A 119 -3.34 9.19 -10.79
C PHE A 119 -4.79 9.25 -11.27
N SER A 120 -5.46 10.36 -11.01
CA SER A 120 -6.82 10.62 -11.46
C SER A 120 -6.93 12.04 -12.03
N GLU A 121 -7.25 12.15 -13.31
CA GLU A 121 -7.34 13.43 -13.99
C GLU A 121 -8.59 14.21 -13.52
N GLY A 122 -8.39 15.45 -13.08
CA GLY A 122 -9.47 16.37 -12.71
C GLY A 122 -10.03 16.21 -11.30
N GLU A 123 -9.45 15.34 -10.46
CA GLU A 123 -9.88 15.13 -9.07
C GLU A 123 -9.07 15.98 -8.07
N ASN A 124 -9.57 16.13 -6.83
CA ASN A 124 -8.94 16.98 -5.80
C ASN A 124 -7.55 16.47 -5.36
N THR A 125 -7.31 15.15 -5.46
CA THR A 125 -6.04 14.51 -5.15
C THR A 125 -5.58 13.69 -6.34
N PRO A 126 -5.10 14.33 -7.43
CA PRO A 126 -4.87 13.64 -8.69
C PRO A 126 -3.73 12.62 -8.64
N LEU A 127 -2.74 12.81 -7.76
CA LEU A 127 -1.57 11.94 -7.65
C LEU A 127 -1.30 11.59 -6.19
N SER A 128 -1.13 10.29 -5.91
CA SER A 128 -0.53 9.76 -4.70
C SER A 128 0.56 8.77 -5.09
N ALA A 129 1.78 8.94 -4.58
CA ALA A 129 2.92 8.11 -4.94
C ALA A 129 3.72 7.65 -3.73
N THR A 130 4.11 6.38 -3.74
CA THR A 130 4.98 5.74 -2.75
C THR A 130 6.25 5.29 -3.43
N PHE A 131 7.39 5.65 -2.85
CA PHE A 131 8.72 5.26 -3.35
C PHE A 131 9.37 4.30 -2.37
N THR A 132 10.05 3.29 -2.92
CA THR A 132 10.84 2.36 -2.13
C THR A 132 12.31 2.53 -2.44
N ASN A 133 13.14 2.59 -1.41
CA ASN A 133 14.58 2.58 -1.57
C ASN A 133 15.14 1.24 -1.07
N PRO A 134 15.55 0.33 -1.97
CA PRO A 134 16.04 -0.99 -1.56
C PRO A 134 17.35 -0.97 -0.78
N SER A 135 18.10 0.16 -0.82
CA SER A 135 19.36 0.28 -0.10
C SER A 135 19.17 0.67 1.37
N SER A 136 18.15 1.48 1.69
CA SER A 136 17.83 1.90 3.07
C SER A 136 16.65 1.12 3.65
N GLY A 137 15.80 0.52 2.81
CA GLY A 137 14.52 -0.05 3.23
C GLY A 137 13.47 1.01 3.61
N GLU A 138 13.79 2.29 3.41
CA GLU A 138 12.88 3.39 3.74
C GLU A 138 11.86 3.62 2.63
N TYR A 139 10.68 4.02 3.05
CA TYR A 139 9.60 4.47 2.17
C TYR A 139 9.44 5.98 2.27
N THR A 140 9.15 6.58 1.13
CA THR A 140 8.85 8.00 1.03
C THR A 140 7.58 8.20 0.21
N PHE A 141 6.88 9.28 0.48
CA PHE A 141 5.58 9.59 -0.10
C PHE A 141 5.59 10.93 -0.79
N LEU A 142 4.83 11.06 -1.85
CA LEU A 142 4.54 12.30 -2.55
C LEU A 142 3.03 12.42 -2.74
N GLU A 143 2.41 13.24 -1.93
CA GLU A 143 0.96 13.37 -1.82
C GLU A 143 0.53 14.83 -1.80
N LYS A 144 -0.70 15.10 -2.20
CA LYS A 144 -1.30 16.43 -2.17
C LYS A 144 -2.26 16.53 -0.98
N PRO A 145 -1.90 17.26 0.09
CA PRO A 145 -2.81 17.50 1.21
C PRO A 145 -4.09 18.19 0.75
N ARG A 146 -5.20 17.88 1.40
CA ARG A 146 -6.47 18.53 1.15
C ARG A 146 -6.35 20.05 1.31
N ASN A 147 -7.13 20.81 0.52
CA ASN A 147 -7.17 22.27 0.53
C ASN A 147 -5.81 22.95 0.25
N THR A 148 -4.89 22.26 -0.40
CA THR A 148 -3.64 22.83 -0.91
C THR A 148 -3.51 22.62 -2.41
N SER A 149 -2.69 23.46 -3.07
CA SER A 149 -2.29 23.26 -4.46
C SER A 149 -0.93 22.57 -4.59
N GLN A 150 -0.31 22.23 -3.45
CA GLN A 150 1.07 21.74 -3.40
C GLN A 150 1.12 20.29 -2.96
N TYR A 151 2.12 19.59 -3.48
CA TYR A 151 2.48 18.25 -3.07
C TYR A 151 3.53 18.32 -1.97
N VAL A 152 3.47 17.39 -1.03
CA VAL A 152 4.46 17.20 0.02
C VAL A 152 5.22 15.91 -0.21
N PHE A 153 6.55 15.97 -0.15
CA PHE A 153 7.42 14.81 -0.12
C PHE A 153 7.92 14.60 1.31
N TYR A 154 7.73 13.39 1.86
CA TYR A 154 8.11 13.06 3.24
C TYR A 154 8.44 11.57 3.39
N ALA A 155 9.17 11.22 4.47
CA ALA A 155 9.49 9.83 4.79
C ALA A 155 8.45 9.22 5.76
N ALA A 156 8.27 7.90 5.72
CA ALA A 156 7.32 7.17 6.58
C ALA A 156 7.51 7.47 8.07
N LYS A 157 8.76 7.59 8.54
CA LYS A 157 9.08 7.95 9.94
C LYS A 157 8.56 9.33 10.38
N ASP A 158 8.23 10.20 9.42
CA ASP A 158 7.72 11.55 9.66
C ASP A 158 6.19 11.64 9.59
N SER A 159 5.52 10.49 9.41
CA SER A 159 4.05 10.39 9.49
C SER A 159 3.56 10.59 10.92
N GLU A 160 2.41 11.24 11.10
CA GLU A 160 1.75 11.34 12.40
C GLU A 160 1.07 10.03 12.77
N SER A 161 1.27 9.58 14.01
CA SER A 161 0.47 8.49 14.55
C SER A 161 -0.98 8.96 14.76
N GLN A 162 -1.92 8.17 14.26
CA GLN A 162 -3.34 8.37 14.50
C GLN A 162 -3.83 7.28 15.45
N ASN A 163 -3.87 7.48 16.74
CA ASN A 163 -4.30 6.51 17.77
C ASN A 163 -5.39 5.53 17.25
N PHE A 164 -4.95 4.53 16.51
CA PHE A 164 -5.79 3.50 15.93
C PHE A 164 -6.22 2.50 17.00
N ILE A 165 -7.44 2.00 16.94
CA ILE A 165 -7.94 0.93 17.79
C ILE A 165 -8.35 -0.23 16.90
N CYS A 166 -7.62 -1.35 16.96
CA CYS A 166 -8.08 -2.58 16.37
C CYS A 166 -9.04 -3.29 17.35
N SER A 167 -10.26 -3.53 16.92
CA SER A 167 -11.28 -4.26 17.68
C SER A 167 -11.53 -5.67 17.13
N THR A 168 -10.66 -6.17 16.26
CA THR A 168 -10.69 -7.53 15.74
C THR A 168 -10.42 -8.52 16.86
N PHE A 169 -11.31 -9.49 17.01
CA PHE A 169 -11.14 -10.55 18.01
C PHE A 169 -10.16 -11.60 17.48
N GLU A 170 -9.05 -11.79 18.19
CA GLU A 170 -8.04 -12.78 17.88
C GLU A 170 -8.60 -14.21 17.93
N GLN A 171 -8.25 -15.04 16.95
CA GLN A 171 -8.71 -16.42 16.87
C GLN A 171 -7.56 -17.37 16.50
N GLU A 172 -7.55 -18.55 17.13
CA GLU A 172 -6.79 -19.65 16.56
C GLU A 172 -7.44 -20.06 15.22
N ILE A 173 -6.68 -19.92 14.15
CA ILE A 173 -7.15 -20.32 12.82
C ILE A 173 -7.36 -21.83 12.81
N ALA A 174 -8.57 -22.26 12.51
CA ALA A 174 -8.92 -23.67 12.38
C ALA A 174 -8.03 -24.36 11.33
N GLY A 175 -7.17 -25.23 11.79
CA GLY A 175 -6.16 -25.90 10.95
C GLY A 175 -4.86 -26.22 11.69
N GLY A 176 -4.76 -25.82 12.96
CA GLY A 176 -3.74 -26.33 13.90
C GLY A 176 -2.30 -26.16 13.50
N ILE A 177 -1.95 -25.09 12.77
CA ILE A 177 -0.58 -24.90 12.29
C ILE A 177 0.39 -24.55 13.43
N TRP A 178 -0.10 -24.11 14.60
CA TRP A 178 0.70 -23.50 15.66
C TRP A 178 0.64 -24.19 17.03
N ALA A 179 0.44 -25.50 17.06
CA ALA A 179 0.28 -26.23 18.32
C ALA A 179 1.54 -26.28 19.24
N SER A 180 2.69 -25.80 18.81
CA SER A 180 3.89 -25.61 19.66
C SER A 180 5.04 -24.92 18.95
N ALA A 181 5.97 -24.28 19.68
CA ALA A 181 7.21 -23.69 19.13
C ALA A 181 8.08 -24.71 18.37
N GLY A 182 8.00 -26.01 18.71
CA GLY A 182 8.64 -27.10 17.97
C GLY A 182 8.04 -27.34 16.58
N SER A 183 6.76 -27.00 16.37
CA SER A 183 6.10 -27.07 15.07
C SER A 183 6.55 -25.94 14.12
N MET A 184 6.91 -24.76 14.63
CA MET A 184 7.48 -23.67 13.81
C MET A 184 8.79 -24.09 13.15
N THR A 185 9.73 -24.66 13.91
CA THR A 185 11.03 -25.06 13.37
C THR A 185 10.90 -26.14 12.29
N ALA A 186 9.97 -27.09 12.47
CA ALA A 186 9.68 -28.12 11.47
C ALA A 186 9.08 -27.52 10.18
N LYS A 187 8.19 -26.53 10.29
CA LYS A 187 7.54 -25.87 9.13
C LYS A 187 8.45 -24.89 8.41
N PHE A 188 9.34 -24.19 9.10
CA PHE A 188 10.42 -23.45 8.44
C PHE A 188 11.32 -24.39 7.63
N SER A 189 11.55 -25.62 8.09
CA SER A 189 12.30 -26.64 7.36
C SER A 189 11.53 -27.20 6.17
N GLU A 190 10.22 -27.38 6.27
CA GLU A 190 9.34 -27.76 5.15
C GLU A 190 9.19 -26.64 4.13
N ALA A 191 8.99 -25.39 4.56
CA ALA A 191 8.95 -24.21 3.68
C ALA A 191 10.28 -24.04 2.92
N LYS A 192 11.41 -24.33 3.56
CA LYS A 192 12.73 -24.37 2.91
C LYS A 192 12.82 -25.46 1.84
N ALA A 193 12.21 -26.62 2.06
CA ALA A 193 12.20 -27.72 1.08
C ALA A 193 11.24 -27.48 -0.09
N LEU A 194 10.12 -26.74 0.14
CA LEU A 194 9.14 -26.40 -0.90
C LEU A 194 9.62 -25.27 -1.83
N ASN A 195 10.53 -24.41 -1.37
CA ASN A 195 11.01 -23.25 -2.15
C ASN A 195 12.10 -23.56 -3.17
N THR A 196 12.57 -24.80 -3.31
CA THR A 196 13.70 -25.12 -4.19
C THR A 196 13.35 -25.37 -5.65
N ALA A 197 12.06 -25.31 -6.07
CA ALA A 197 11.70 -25.66 -7.45
C ALA A 197 10.43 -24.99 -8.02
N ALA A 198 9.67 -24.20 -7.28
CA ALA A 198 8.42 -23.62 -7.80
C ALA A 198 8.63 -22.16 -8.21
N LYS A 199 8.25 -21.82 -9.46
CA LYS A 199 8.11 -20.42 -9.86
C LYS A 199 7.16 -19.70 -8.90
N THR A 200 7.49 -18.44 -8.59
CA THR A 200 6.60 -17.62 -7.75
C THR A 200 5.27 -17.36 -8.47
N THR A 201 4.19 -17.42 -7.72
CA THR A 201 2.85 -17.12 -8.23
C THR A 201 2.34 -15.81 -7.64
N LEU A 202 1.66 -15.01 -8.47
CA LEU A 202 0.85 -13.90 -8.02
C LEU A 202 -0.59 -14.38 -7.91
N LYS A 203 -1.22 -14.16 -6.76
CA LYS A 203 -2.63 -14.48 -6.52
C LYS A 203 -3.46 -13.21 -6.51
N THR A 204 -4.41 -13.09 -7.43
CA THR A 204 -5.32 -11.95 -7.50
C THR A 204 -6.64 -12.28 -6.83
N TYR A 205 -7.07 -11.41 -5.89
CA TYR A 205 -8.35 -11.49 -5.19
C TYR A 205 -9.24 -10.33 -5.58
N ARG A 206 -10.52 -10.64 -5.82
CA ARG A 206 -11.55 -9.64 -6.13
C ARG A 206 -11.95 -8.92 -4.85
N LEU A 207 -11.67 -7.63 -4.79
CA LEU A 207 -11.97 -6.77 -3.63
C LEU A 207 -13.23 -5.94 -3.89
N ALA A 208 -14.20 -6.04 -3.00
CA ALA A 208 -15.36 -5.15 -2.94
C ALA A 208 -15.14 -4.12 -1.82
N VAL A 209 -14.99 -2.84 -2.16
CA VAL A 209 -14.90 -1.77 -1.16
C VAL A 209 -16.19 -0.98 -1.16
N ALA A 210 -16.86 -0.93 0.00
CA ALA A 210 -17.91 0.05 0.24
C ALA A 210 -17.29 1.33 0.83
N ALA A 211 -17.97 2.44 0.61
CA ALA A 211 -17.64 3.72 1.24
C ALA A 211 -18.89 4.32 1.86
N SER A 212 -18.77 4.74 3.13
CA SER A 212 -19.86 5.46 3.79
C SER A 212 -20.06 6.86 3.19
N GLY A 213 -21.17 7.47 3.48
CA GLY A 213 -21.46 8.85 3.06
C GLY A 213 -20.43 9.82 3.62
N GLU A 214 -20.01 9.67 4.87
CA GLU A 214 -18.98 10.49 5.53
C GLU A 214 -17.63 10.38 4.81
N TYR A 215 -17.18 9.14 4.50
CA TYR A 215 -15.94 8.92 3.73
C TYR A 215 -16.03 9.59 2.35
N THR A 216 -17.16 9.43 1.68
CA THR A 216 -17.38 10.04 0.36
C THR A 216 -17.42 11.55 0.43
N GLN A 217 -18.10 12.14 1.43
CA GLN A 217 -18.09 13.59 1.67
C GLN A 217 -16.68 14.10 1.99
N TYR A 218 -15.91 13.34 2.78
CA TYR A 218 -14.52 13.66 3.03
C TYR A 218 -13.72 13.74 1.73
N HIS A 219 -13.96 12.87 0.75
CA HIS A 219 -13.27 12.81 -0.54
C HIS A 219 -13.97 13.55 -1.69
N GLY A 220 -14.72 14.61 -1.39
CA GLY A 220 -15.29 15.52 -2.40
C GLY A 220 -16.76 15.27 -2.74
N GLY A 221 -17.43 14.36 -2.04
CA GLY A 221 -18.90 14.16 -2.12
C GLY A 221 -19.39 13.45 -3.38
N THR A 222 -18.50 12.87 -4.17
CA THR A 222 -18.85 12.16 -5.42
C THR A 222 -18.35 10.73 -5.41
N VAL A 223 -19.03 9.84 -6.14
CA VAL A 223 -18.59 8.45 -6.34
C VAL A 223 -17.20 8.40 -6.98
N ALA A 224 -16.90 9.29 -7.92
CA ALA A 224 -15.59 9.33 -8.58
C ALA A 224 -14.49 9.78 -7.62
N GLY A 225 -14.73 10.78 -6.77
CA GLY A 225 -13.79 11.26 -5.76
C GLY A 225 -13.48 10.16 -4.73
N ALA A 226 -14.51 9.49 -4.19
CA ALA A 226 -14.33 8.37 -3.28
C ALA A 226 -13.58 7.20 -3.95
N LEU A 227 -13.92 6.85 -5.20
CA LEU A 227 -13.24 5.79 -5.94
C LEU A 227 -11.77 6.12 -6.22
N THR A 228 -11.45 7.42 -6.45
CA THR A 228 -10.06 7.88 -6.60
C THR A 228 -9.27 7.63 -5.32
N ALA A 229 -9.82 7.97 -4.16
CA ALA A 229 -9.17 7.73 -2.87
C ALA A 229 -9.03 6.23 -2.58
N ILE A 230 -10.09 5.44 -2.80
CA ILE A 230 -10.05 3.97 -2.68
C ILE A 230 -8.96 3.37 -3.58
N ASN A 231 -8.87 3.84 -4.84
CA ASN A 231 -7.83 3.37 -5.76
C ASN A 231 -6.41 3.71 -5.27
N ALA A 232 -6.22 4.87 -4.66
CA ALA A 232 -4.93 5.27 -4.08
C ALA A 232 -4.54 4.30 -2.94
N THR A 233 -5.43 4.09 -1.97
CA THR A 233 -5.24 3.14 -0.87
C THR A 233 -4.97 1.72 -1.38
N VAL A 234 -5.78 1.19 -2.31
CA VAL A 234 -5.58 -0.17 -2.85
C VAL A 234 -4.27 -0.28 -3.64
N THR A 235 -3.86 0.76 -4.36
CA THR A 235 -2.54 0.80 -5.02
C THR A 235 -1.41 0.72 -4.01
N ARG A 236 -1.53 1.45 -2.90
CA ARG A 236 -0.56 1.45 -1.80
C ARG A 236 -0.46 0.09 -1.10
N ILE A 237 -1.59 -0.51 -0.73
CA ILE A 237 -1.60 -1.85 -0.09
C ILE A 237 -1.08 -2.92 -1.05
N ASN A 238 -1.43 -2.86 -2.33
CA ASN A 238 -0.94 -3.80 -3.33
C ASN A 238 0.59 -3.78 -3.48
N ALA A 239 1.25 -2.64 -3.26
CA ALA A 239 2.70 -2.56 -3.24
C ALA A 239 3.31 -3.44 -2.14
N VAL A 240 2.66 -3.51 -0.97
CA VAL A 240 3.07 -4.34 0.19
C VAL A 240 2.64 -5.79 0.01
N PHE A 241 1.36 -6.03 -0.27
CA PHE A 241 0.81 -7.38 -0.42
C PHE A 241 1.47 -8.14 -1.58
N GLY A 242 1.77 -7.46 -2.68
CA GLY A 242 2.48 -8.05 -3.82
C GLY A 242 3.91 -8.43 -3.47
N ARG A 243 4.62 -7.60 -2.70
CA ARG A 243 6.00 -7.84 -2.29
C ARG A 243 6.11 -8.96 -1.25
N ASP A 244 5.28 -8.93 -0.20
CA ASP A 244 5.43 -9.79 0.97
C ASP A 244 4.66 -11.11 0.83
N LEU A 245 3.50 -11.08 0.18
CA LEU A 245 2.54 -12.19 0.15
C LEU A 245 2.35 -12.80 -1.25
N GLY A 246 2.83 -12.13 -2.32
CA GLY A 246 2.47 -12.50 -3.70
C GLY A 246 0.97 -12.36 -3.98
N VAL A 247 0.32 -11.40 -3.34
CA VAL A 247 -1.12 -11.13 -3.43
C VAL A 247 -1.36 -9.78 -4.10
N GLN A 248 -2.34 -9.72 -4.97
CA GLN A 248 -2.88 -8.49 -5.56
C GLN A 248 -4.38 -8.41 -5.32
N LEU A 249 -4.86 -7.25 -4.90
CA LEU A 249 -6.27 -6.92 -4.75
C LEU A 249 -6.75 -6.17 -5.98
N SER A 250 -7.88 -6.60 -6.56
CA SER A 250 -8.50 -5.98 -7.74
C SER A 250 -9.92 -5.56 -7.42
N LEU A 251 -10.19 -4.25 -7.47
CA LEU A 251 -11.51 -3.68 -7.21
C LEU A 251 -12.53 -4.16 -8.24
N VAL A 252 -13.62 -4.73 -7.76
CA VAL A 252 -14.72 -5.18 -8.63
C VAL A 252 -15.52 -4.00 -9.19
N ALA A 253 -16.08 -4.14 -10.38
CA ALA A 253 -16.84 -3.06 -11.03
C ALA A 253 -18.08 -2.64 -10.22
N SER A 254 -18.71 -3.58 -9.54
CA SER A 254 -19.87 -3.35 -8.68
C SER A 254 -19.57 -2.60 -7.37
N THR A 255 -18.29 -2.36 -7.03
CA THR A 255 -17.88 -1.47 -5.93
C THR A 255 -18.61 -0.13 -5.98
N THR A 256 -18.85 0.44 -7.17
CA THR A 256 -19.55 1.73 -7.30
C THR A 256 -21.03 1.69 -6.88
N ASN A 257 -21.62 0.52 -6.71
CA ASN A 257 -23.01 0.36 -6.22
C ASN A 257 -23.11 0.52 -4.70
N VAL A 258 -21.97 0.48 -3.99
CA VAL A 258 -21.88 0.54 -2.54
C VAL A 258 -21.01 1.71 -2.05
N ILE A 259 -20.76 2.69 -2.92
CA ILE A 259 -20.21 3.99 -2.56
C ILE A 259 -21.38 4.93 -2.31
N TYR A 260 -21.64 5.25 -1.06
CA TYR A 260 -22.74 6.12 -0.64
C TYR A 260 -22.25 7.58 -0.57
N THR A 261 -23.10 8.52 -0.98
CA THR A 261 -22.74 9.94 -1.02
C THR A 261 -23.44 10.77 0.06
N ASP A 262 -24.38 10.19 0.76
CA ASP A 262 -25.20 10.84 1.78
C ASP A 262 -25.11 10.08 3.10
N PRO A 263 -24.48 10.67 4.15
CA PRO A 263 -24.34 10.04 5.46
C PRO A 263 -25.67 9.76 6.18
N GLU A 264 -26.73 10.52 5.86
CA GLU A 264 -28.02 10.36 6.54
C GLU A 264 -28.83 9.15 6.01
N THR A 265 -28.42 8.60 4.86
CA THR A 265 -29.18 7.54 4.17
C THR A 265 -28.37 6.31 3.84
N ASP A 266 -27.07 6.31 4.13
CA ASP A 266 -26.27 5.11 3.96
C ASP A 266 -26.61 4.04 5.02
N PRO A 267 -26.27 2.76 4.79
CA PRO A 267 -26.66 1.68 5.71
C PRO A 267 -25.71 1.50 6.90
N PHE A 268 -24.77 2.41 7.14
CA PHE A 268 -23.71 2.26 8.14
C PHE A 268 -23.99 3.07 9.39
N GLY A 269 -23.95 2.43 10.57
CA GLY A 269 -24.31 3.06 11.84
C GLY A 269 -23.53 2.46 13.01
N SER A 270 -24.12 1.51 13.72
CA SER A 270 -23.57 1.03 15.00
C SER A 270 -22.95 -0.35 14.96
N ASP A 271 -23.22 -1.14 13.92
CA ASP A 271 -22.72 -2.53 13.78
C ASP A 271 -22.07 -2.69 12.39
N LEU A 272 -21.00 -1.96 12.16
CA LEU A 272 -20.37 -1.85 10.85
C LEU A 272 -20.00 -3.21 10.25
N ASN A 273 -19.56 -4.18 11.06
CA ASN A 273 -19.22 -5.53 10.56
C ASN A 273 -20.43 -6.26 9.93
N ASN A 274 -21.57 -6.22 10.58
CA ASN A 274 -22.77 -6.86 10.07
C ASN A 274 -23.43 -6.05 8.95
N GLU A 275 -23.42 -4.72 9.08
CA GLU A 275 -23.98 -3.79 8.10
C GLU A 275 -23.26 -3.88 6.77
N ILE A 276 -21.89 -3.91 6.76
CA ILE A 276 -21.12 -4.06 5.54
C ILE A 276 -21.29 -5.45 4.91
N GLN A 277 -21.25 -6.54 5.70
CA GLN A 277 -21.49 -7.88 5.17
C GLN A 277 -22.86 -7.98 4.49
N THR A 278 -23.90 -7.46 5.14
CA THR A 278 -25.27 -7.44 4.61
C THR A 278 -25.37 -6.62 3.33
N THR A 279 -24.75 -5.45 3.32
CA THR A 279 -24.73 -4.52 2.18
C THR A 279 -24.06 -5.15 0.97
N LEU A 280 -22.89 -5.76 1.14
CA LEU A 280 -22.17 -6.42 0.04
C LEU A 280 -22.92 -7.65 -0.48
N THR A 281 -23.51 -8.45 0.42
CA THR A 281 -24.34 -9.60 0.03
C THR A 281 -25.54 -9.17 -0.81
N ALA A 282 -26.24 -8.10 -0.42
CA ALA A 282 -27.43 -7.61 -1.11
C ALA A 282 -27.13 -6.90 -2.44
N ASN A 283 -26.08 -6.08 -2.50
CA ASN A 283 -25.84 -5.19 -3.65
C ASN A 283 -24.79 -5.70 -4.64
N ILE A 284 -23.89 -6.58 -4.19
CA ILE A 284 -22.83 -7.17 -5.04
C ILE A 284 -23.07 -8.66 -5.23
N GLY A 285 -23.46 -9.37 -4.17
CA GLY A 285 -23.63 -10.82 -4.14
C GLY A 285 -22.31 -11.57 -3.87
N GLU A 286 -22.38 -12.57 -2.99
CA GLU A 286 -21.24 -13.35 -2.49
C GLU A 286 -20.35 -13.95 -3.59
N ALA A 287 -20.93 -14.37 -4.72
CA ALA A 287 -20.17 -14.96 -5.83
C ALA A 287 -19.27 -13.96 -6.59
N ASN A 288 -19.42 -12.65 -6.37
CA ASN A 288 -18.80 -11.61 -7.19
C ASN A 288 -17.57 -10.96 -6.53
N TYR A 289 -17.23 -11.33 -5.28
CA TYR A 289 -16.04 -10.85 -4.59
C TYR A 289 -15.43 -11.95 -3.70
N ASP A 290 -14.15 -11.80 -3.37
CA ASP A 290 -13.38 -12.74 -2.56
C ASP A 290 -13.08 -12.19 -1.17
N VAL A 291 -13.02 -10.85 -1.06
CA VAL A 291 -12.88 -10.07 0.17
C VAL A 291 -13.65 -8.77 0.03
N GLY A 292 -14.33 -8.36 1.09
CA GLY A 292 -15.08 -7.10 1.17
C GLY A 292 -14.61 -6.25 2.35
N HIS A 293 -14.63 -4.93 2.19
CA HIS A 293 -14.19 -4.00 3.21
C HIS A 293 -14.95 -2.68 3.14
N LEU A 294 -15.21 -2.05 4.29
CA LEU A 294 -15.80 -0.72 4.37
C LEU A 294 -14.72 0.33 4.68
N PHE A 295 -14.68 1.41 3.90
CA PHE A 295 -13.96 2.61 4.27
C PHE A 295 -14.94 3.61 4.87
N HIS A 296 -14.66 4.04 6.09
CA HIS A 296 -15.54 4.89 6.88
C HIS A 296 -14.78 6.11 7.42
N GLN A 297 -15.47 7.22 7.61
CA GLN A 297 -14.92 8.42 8.23
C GLN A 297 -15.62 8.72 9.53
N ASP A 298 -14.98 8.34 10.64
CA ASP A 298 -15.40 8.62 12.02
C ASP A 298 -14.17 8.46 12.94
N ASN A 299 -14.35 7.97 14.15
CA ASN A 299 -13.26 7.67 15.08
C ASN A 299 -12.30 6.62 14.51
N ASN A 300 -11.03 6.73 14.89
CA ASN A 300 -9.98 5.82 14.44
C ASN A 300 -10.19 4.41 15.01
N ASN A 301 -10.75 3.53 14.22
CA ASN A 301 -11.08 2.16 14.59
C ASN A 301 -11.03 1.23 13.38
N GLY A 302 -10.78 -0.04 13.61
CA GLY A 302 -10.87 -1.09 12.61
C GLY A 302 -11.36 -2.40 13.20
N ASN A 303 -11.96 -3.23 12.35
CA ASN A 303 -12.34 -4.58 12.69
C ASN A 303 -12.49 -5.43 11.43
N ALA A 304 -11.73 -6.50 11.33
CA ALA A 304 -11.82 -7.44 10.22
C ALA A 304 -13.10 -8.30 10.22
N GLY A 305 -13.87 -8.25 11.31
CA GLY A 305 -14.99 -9.14 11.56
C GLY A 305 -14.54 -10.55 11.95
N PHE A 306 -13.62 -11.12 11.19
CA PHE A 306 -13.04 -12.45 11.46
C PHE A 306 -11.60 -12.51 10.99
N VAL A 307 -10.75 -13.17 11.77
CA VAL A 307 -9.43 -13.58 11.31
C VAL A 307 -9.60 -14.77 10.36
N GLY A 308 -9.10 -14.63 9.12
CA GLY A 308 -9.31 -15.65 8.08
C GLY A 308 -10.73 -15.62 7.50
N ALA A 309 -11.14 -14.48 6.98
CA ALA A 309 -12.46 -14.27 6.35
C ALA A 309 -12.45 -14.46 4.82
N VAL A 310 -11.33 -14.15 4.17
CA VAL A 310 -11.19 -14.20 2.70
C VAL A 310 -11.72 -15.53 2.16
N CYS A 311 -12.52 -15.48 1.08
CA CYS A 311 -13.17 -16.62 0.42
C CYS A 311 -14.23 -17.35 1.26
N GLN A 312 -14.57 -16.86 2.46
CA GLN A 312 -15.58 -17.48 3.31
C GLN A 312 -16.92 -16.74 3.20
N ASP A 313 -17.90 -17.34 2.55
CA ASP A 313 -19.24 -16.73 2.42
C ASP A 313 -19.84 -16.41 3.80
N ASN A 314 -20.60 -15.31 3.89
CA ASN A 314 -21.14 -14.72 5.10
C ASN A 314 -20.10 -14.18 6.12
N LYS A 315 -18.82 -14.09 5.74
CA LYS A 315 -17.72 -13.54 6.57
C LYS A 315 -16.81 -12.61 5.79
N LYS A 316 -16.57 -12.93 4.53
CA LYS A 316 -15.57 -12.24 3.69
C LYS A 316 -15.86 -10.76 3.42
N GLY A 317 -17.08 -10.31 3.68
CA GLY A 317 -17.52 -8.92 3.52
C GLY A 317 -17.58 -8.12 4.82
N SER A 318 -17.15 -8.67 5.97
CA SER A 318 -17.43 -8.06 7.27
C SER A 318 -16.36 -7.08 7.79
N GLY A 319 -15.27 -6.83 7.06
CA GLY A 319 -14.20 -5.95 7.53
C GLY A 319 -14.50 -4.47 7.33
N PHE A 320 -13.98 -3.62 8.22
CA PHE A 320 -14.00 -2.17 8.05
C PHE A 320 -12.73 -1.51 8.61
N SER A 321 -12.40 -0.34 8.04
CA SER A 321 -11.43 0.61 8.58
C SER A 321 -12.08 1.99 8.64
N SER A 322 -12.04 2.61 9.81
CA SER A 322 -12.58 3.93 10.09
C SER A 322 -11.48 4.86 10.55
N GLY A 323 -11.42 6.05 9.98
CA GLY A 323 -10.44 7.06 10.34
C GLY A 323 -11.03 8.44 10.45
N GLN A 324 -10.55 9.22 11.43
CA GLN A 324 -10.88 10.64 11.54
C GLN A 324 -10.37 11.41 10.31
N PHE A 325 -9.23 10.96 9.79
CA PHE A 325 -8.60 11.43 8.56
C PHE A 325 -8.27 10.20 7.68
N PRO A 326 -9.25 9.67 6.91
CA PRO A 326 -9.08 8.44 6.15
C PRO A 326 -8.29 8.67 4.85
N GLU A 327 -7.04 9.14 4.99
CA GLU A 327 -6.11 9.42 3.90
C GLU A 327 -4.66 9.26 4.35
N GLY A 328 -3.76 9.03 3.40
CA GLY A 328 -2.31 8.95 3.62
C GLY A 328 -1.86 7.61 4.19
N ASP A 329 -0.54 7.49 4.33
CA ASP A 329 0.11 6.21 4.64
C ASP A 329 -0.38 5.55 5.94
N THR A 330 -0.65 6.35 6.99
CA THR A 330 -1.16 5.83 8.27
C THR A 330 -2.52 5.14 8.10
N PHE A 331 -3.45 5.76 7.33
CA PHE A 331 -4.73 5.10 7.05
C PHE A 331 -4.55 3.86 6.18
N ASP A 332 -3.72 3.96 5.15
CA ASP A 332 -3.52 2.87 4.20
C ASP A 332 -2.87 1.65 4.84
N ILE A 333 -1.89 1.85 5.72
CA ILE A 333 -1.06 0.77 6.29
C ILE A 333 -1.52 0.38 7.70
N ASP A 334 -1.59 1.33 8.63
CA ASP A 334 -1.88 1.01 10.03
C ASP A 334 -3.34 0.60 10.25
N PHE A 335 -4.26 1.04 9.35
CA PHE A 335 -5.68 0.70 9.45
C PHE A 335 -6.07 -0.33 8.38
N VAL A 336 -6.02 0.04 7.09
CA VAL A 336 -6.60 -0.80 6.02
C VAL A 336 -5.78 -2.05 5.76
N ALA A 337 -4.44 -1.95 5.63
CA ALA A 337 -3.59 -3.12 5.41
C ALA A 337 -3.59 -4.04 6.64
N HIS A 338 -3.69 -3.49 7.86
CA HIS A 338 -3.80 -4.22 9.10
C HIS A 338 -5.10 -5.06 9.15
N GLU A 339 -6.26 -4.42 8.96
CA GLU A 339 -7.53 -5.14 9.02
C GLU A 339 -7.71 -6.14 7.87
N ILE A 340 -7.27 -5.80 6.65
CA ILE A 340 -7.23 -6.77 5.56
C ILE A 340 -6.24 -7.91 5.87
N GLY A 341 -5.12 -7.64 6.55
CA GLY A 341 -4.20 -8.65 7.04
C GLY A 341 -4.88 -9.69 7.94
N HIS A 342 -5.76 -9.25 8.86
CA HIS A 342 -6.61 -10.13 9.65
C HIS A 342 -7.58 -10.92 8.77
N GLN A 343 -8.27 -10.28 7.82
CA GLN A 343 -9.15 -10.98 6.89
C GLN A 343 -8.40 -12.08 6.11
N PHE A 344 -7.11 -11.88 5.83
CA PHE A 344 -6.23 -12.86 5.19
C PHE A 344 -5.65 -13.90 6.15
N GLY A 345 -5.94 -13.82 7.45
CA GLY A 345 -5.62 -14.86 8.43
C GLY A 345 -4.44 -14.56 9.35
N ALA A 346 -3.93 -13.33 9.42
CA ALA A 346 -2.91 -12.95 10.38
C ALA A 346 -3.53 -12.54 11.71
N ASN A 347 -2.87 -12.92 12.81
CA ASN A 347 -3.13 -12.41 14.16
C ASN A 347 -2.07 -11.35 14.52
N HIS A 348 -2.31 -10.61 15.62
CA HIS A 348 -1.37 -9.63 16.12
C HIS A 348 -0.02 -10.23 16.53
N THR A 349 1.05 -9.45 16.31
CA THR A 349 2.43 -9.87 16.55
C THR A 349 3.07 -9.24 17.79
N TRP A 350 2.46 -8.19 18.36
CA TRP A 350 2.96 -7.49 19.55
C TRP A 350 2.95 -8.38 20.79
N SER A 351 3.86 -8.16 21.74
CA SER A 351 4.05 -9.06 22.89
C SER A 351 4.01 -8.36 24.26
N TYR A 352 3.56 -7.10 24.33
CA TYR A 352 3.40 -6.42 25.62
C TYR A 352 2.31 -7.09 26.48
N GLU A 353 1.22 -7.53 25.85
CA GLU A 353 0.19 -8.35 26.46
C GLU A 353 -0.01 -9.65 25.68
N SER A 354 -0.48 -10.69 26.34
CA SER A 354 -0.73 -11.98 25.69
C SER A 354 -2.17 -12.07 25.19
N GLU A 355 -2.35 -12.28 23.90
CA GLU A 355 -3.65 -12.54 23.26
C GLU A 355 -3.91 -14.04 23.03
N GLY A 356 -2.97 -14.91 23.44
CA GLY A 356 -3.14 -16.36 23.45
C GLY A 356 -2.97 -17.06 22.11
N THR A 357 -2.56 -16.34 21.05
CA THR A 357 -2.43 -16.88 19.68
C THR A 357 -1.07 -17.50 19.36
N ASN A 358 -0.10 -17.41 20.29
CA ASN A 358 1.29 -17.91 20.15
C ASN A 358 2.09 -17.28 18.99
N VAL A 359 1.67 -16.10 18.51
CA VAL A 359 2.38 -15.35 17.46
C VAL A 359 2.82 -13.97 17.93
N GLN A 360 2.74 -13.68 19.22
CA GLN A 360 3.25 -12.47 19.87
C GLN A 360 4.79 -12.54 19.91
N VAL A 361 5.43 -12.18 18.81
CA VAL A 361 6.88 -12.33 18.59
C VAL A 361 7.65 -11.01 18.54
N GLU A 362 6.92 -9.89 18.41
CA GLU A 362 7.54 -8.57 18.36
C GLU A 362 7.55 -7.93 19.76
N PRO A 363 8.74 -7.48 20.26
CA PRO A 363 8.85 -6.86 21.60
C PRO A 363 7.97 -5.60 21.75
N GLY A 364 7.38 -5.42 22.92
CA GLY A 364 6.55 -4.25 23.24
C GLY A 364 5.35 -4.12 22.30
N SER A 365 5.18 -2.96 21.69
CA SER A 365 4.13 -2.72 20.68
C SER A 365 4.38 -3.43 19.35
N GLY A 366 5.59 -3.90 19.10
CA GLY A 366 6.00 -4.29 17.76
C GLY A 366 6.15 -3.10 16.81
N SER A 367 6.42 -3.38 15.54
CA SER A 367 6.68 -2.37 14.52
C SER A 367 6.21 -2.72 13.11
N THR A 368 5.66 -3.93 12.90
CA THR A 368 5.17 -4.37 11.59
C THR A 368 3.67 -4.16 11.44
N ILE A 369 3.11 -4.43 10.27
CA ILE A 369 1.69 -4.14 9.96
C ILE A 369 0.74 -4.78 10.97
N MET A 370 0.99 -6.03 11.40
CA MET A 370 0.12 -6.72 12.36
C MET A 370 0.49 -6.44 13.82
N SER A 371 1.30 -5.42 14.09
CA SER A 371 1.64 -4.98 15.44
C SER A 371 0.72 -3.86 15.95
N TYR A 372 0.98 -3.38 17.15
CA TYR A 372 0.33 -2.22 17.76
C TYR A 372 1.28 -1.01 17.84
N ALA A 373 2.05 -0.79 16.77
CA ALA A 373 2.97 0.34 16.69
C ALA A 373 2.24 1.68 16.92
N GLY A 374 2.76 2.48 17.83
CA GLY A 374 2.22 3.82 18.14
C GLY A 374 1.04 3.85 19.12
N ILE A 375 0.43 2.70 19.47
CA ILE A 375 -0.83 2.69 20.26
C ILE A 375 -0.72 2.01 21.63
N VAL A 376 0.44 1.42 21.98
CA VAL A 376 0.67 0.82 23.31
C VAL A 376 1.32 1.85 24.25
N SER A 377 0.56 2.37 25.21
CA SER A 377 1.04 3.38 26.13
C SER A 377 2.26 2.91 26.94
N GLY A 378 3.37 3.65 26.83
CA GLY A 378 4.60 3.39 27.59
C GLY A 378 5.53 2.33 27.00
N GLU A 379 5.08 1.53 26.01
CA GLU A 379 5.83 0.38 25.45
C GLU A 379 5.90 0.44 23.92
N ASN A 380 5.68 1.61 23.32
CA ASN A 380 5.80 1.80 21.88
C ASN A 380 7.26 1.77 21.44
N VAL A 381 7.60 0.81 20.59
CA VAL A 381 8.92 0.69 19.96
C VAL A 381 8.99 1.42 18.61
N ALA A 382 7.84 1.72 18.01
CA ALA A 382 7.70 2.53 16.81
C ALA A 382 6.47 3.44 16.91
N ALA A 383 6.49 4.57 16.21
CA ALA A 383 5.37 5.53 16.22
C ALA A 383 4.22 5.11 15.29
N ASN A 384 4.54 4.40 14.21
CA ASN A 384 3.62 3.87 13.20
C ASN A 384 4.15 2.51 12.75
N ALA A 385 3.33 1.70 12.13
CA ALA A 385 3.77 0.45 11.54
C ALA A 385 4.77 0.71 10.37
N SER A 386 5.78 -0.12 10.31
CA SER A 386 6.58 -0.25 9.10
C SER A 386 5.77 -1.04 8.08
N ASP A 387 5.81 -0.66 6.82
CA ASP A 387 4.98 -1.23 5.77
C ASP A 387 5.44 -2.61 5.26
N TYR A 388 5.66 -3.54 6.18
CA TYR A 388 5.89 -4.95 5.86
C TYR A 388 5.24 -5.87 6.90
N PHE A 389 4.90 -7.07 6.45
CA PHE A 389 4.42 -8.12 7.33
C PHE A 389 5.59 -8.84 8.01
N HIS A 390 5.46 -9.09 9.31
CA HIS A 390 6.40 -9.97 10.01
C HIS A 390 6.37 -11.38 9.40
N ALA A 391 7.50 -12.09 9.45
CA ALA A 391 7.61 -13.44 8.90
C ALA A 391 6.52 -14.40 9.42
N VAL A 392 6.11 -14.26 10.67
CA VAL A 392 5.04 -15.07 11.25
C VAL A 392 3.68 -14.76 10.62
N SER A 393 3.38 -13.50 10.33
CA SER A 393 2.14 -13.08 9.64
C SER A 393 2.13 -13.60 8.20
N ILE A 394 3.26 -13.52 7.48
CA ILE A 394 3.41 -14.10 6.14
C ILE A 394 3.11 -15.60 6.15
N LEU A 395 3.61 -16.33 7.16
CA LEU A 395 3.35 -17.76 7.31
C LEU A 395 1.88 -18.07 7.62
N GLN A 396 1.23 -17.30 8.50
CA GLN A 396 -0.21 -17.45 8.81
C GLN A 396 -1.05 -17.22 7.56
N ILE A 397 -0.85 -16.10 6.87
CA ILE A 397 -1.57 -15.74 5.63
C ILE A 397 -1.34 -16.80 4.55
N SER A 398 -0.08 -17.18 4.30
CA SER A 398 0.25 -18.19 3.29
C SER A 398 -0.42 -19.53 3.59
N SER A 399 -0.43 -19.94 4.85
CA SER A 399 -1.07 -21.19 5.29
C SER A 399 -2.59 -21.12 5.12
N TYR A 400 -3.21 -20.02 5.51
CA TYR A 400 -4.64 -19.80 5.34
C TYR A 400 -5.03 -19.83 3.85
N LEU A 401 -4.32 -19.07 3.01
CA LEU A 401 -4.60 -19.01 1.56
C LEU A 401 -4.34 -20.34 0.82
N ASN A 402 -3.45 -21.17 1.34
CA ASN A 402 -3.25 -22.52 0.78
C ASN A 402 -4.38 -23.48 1.15
N ALA A 403 -5.04 -23.27 2.31
CA ALA A 403 -6.15 -24.12 2.76
C ALA A 403 -7.51 -23.64 2.22
N PHE A 404 -7.73 -22.34 2.14
CA PHE A 404 -9.06 -21.74 1.91
C PHE A 404 -9.07 -20.70 0.77
N GLY A 405 -7.95 -20.39 0.15
CA GLY A 405 -7.85 -19.33 -0.87
C GLY A 405 -8.60 -19.69 -2.16
N CYS A 406 -9.32 -18.71 -2.69
CA CYS A 406 -10.09 -18.79 -3.95
C CYS A 406 -9.52 -17.87 -5.04
N GLY A 407 -8.43 -17.14 -4.77
CA GLY A 407 -7.84 -16.19 -5.68
C GLY A 407 -7.34 -16.82 -6.98
N ASN A 408 -7.37 -16.03 -8.05
CA ASN A 408 -6.82 -16.42 -9.33
C ASN A 408 -5.29 -16.42 -9.27
N SER A 409 -4.64 -17.49 -9.74
CA SER A 409 -3.18 -17.64 -9.62
C SER A 409 -2.51 -17.60 -10.98
N GLU A 410 -1.49 -16.75 -11.12
CA GLU A 410 -0.66 -16.63 -12.32
C GLU A 410 0.80 -16.87 -11.98
N LEU A 411 1.51 -17.59 -12.86
CA LEU A 411 2.96 -17.76 -12.73
C LEU A 411 3.67 -16.44 -13.10
N THR A 412 4.57 -16.00 -12.23
CA THR A 412 5.39 -14.83 -12.51
C THR A 412 6.73 -15.24 -13.15
N ALA A 413 7.41 -14.27 -13.75
CA ALA A 413 8.78 -14.44 -14.23
C ALA A 413 9.83 -14.33 -13.09
N ASN A 414 9.38 -14.06 -11.86
CA ASN A 414 10.26 -13.92 -10.70
C ASN A 414 10.66 -15.30 -10.18
N ASP A 415 11.97 -15.55 -10.08
CA ASP A 415 12.50 -16.75 -9.47
C ASP A 415 12.70 -16.52 -7.96
N PRO A 416 12.45 -17.53 -7.11
CA PRO A 416 12.71 -17.43 -5.69
C PRO A 416 14.20 -17.19 -5.43
N PRO A 417 14.58 -16.42 -4.39
CA PRO A 417 15.98 -16.19 -4.06
C PRO A 417 16.67 -17.53 -3.70
N ILE A 418 17.86 -17.73 -4.23
CA ILE A 418 18.72 -18.87 -3.88
C ILE A 418 19.59 -18.44 -2.70
N LEU A 419 19.48 -19.14 -1.59
CA LEU A 419 20.34 -18.94 -0.43
C LEU A 419 21.41 -20.03 -0.42
N ASP A 420 22.68 -19.62 -0.33
CA ASP A 420 23.75 -20.55 -0.04
C ASP A 420 23.58 -21.16 1.36
N ALA A 421 23.90 -22.44 1.50
CA ALA A 421 23.85 -23.08 2.81
C ALA A 421 24.83 -22.38 3.77
N LEU A 422 24.31 -21.83 4.85
CA LEU A 422 25.13 -21.25 5.91
C LEU A 422 25.83 -22.43 6.67
N SER A 423 27.09 -22.22 7.01
CA SER A 423 27.79 -23.13 7.90
C SER A 423 27.23 -23.05 9.30
N ASP A 424 27.14 -24.22 9.98
CA ASP A 424 26.76 -24.24 11.38
C ASP A 424 27.85 -23.57 12.24
N TYR A 425 27.45 -22.62 13.08
CA TYR A 425 28.32 -21.96 14.03
C TYR A 425 28.00 -22.46 15.44
N LYS A 426 29.06 -22.90 16.17
CA LYS A 426 28.96 -23.18 17.59
C LYS A 426 29.36 -21.94 18.36
N LEU A 427 28.40 -21.33 19.04
CA LEU A 427 28.65 -20.18 19.91
C LEU A 427 28.89 -20.69 21.34
N PRO A 428 29.92 -20.20 22.06
CA PRO A 428 30.08 -20.51 23.46
C PRO A 428 28.89 -20.05 24.28
N LEU A 429 28.54 -20.80 25.33
CA LEU A 429 27.50 -20.41 26.26
C LEU A 429 27.89 -19.11 26.95
N GLY A 430 27.05 -18.06 26.87
CA GLY A 430 27.27 -16.75 27.48
C GLY A 430 27.90 -15.69 26.54
N THR A 431 27.94 -15.92 25.22
CA THR A 431 28.33 -14.92 24.21
C THR A 431 27.11 -14.14 23.72
#